data_d55dbd4dc86c10718f8199b7f3207d0e
#
_entry.id   d55dbd4dc86c10718f8199b7f3207d0e
#
_cell.length_a   1.000
_cell.length_b   1.000
_cell.length_c   1.000
_cell.angle_alpha   90.00
_cell.angle_beta   90.00
_cell.angle_gamma   90.00
#
_symmetry.space_group_name_H-M   'P 1'
#
loop_
_entity.id
_entity.type
_entity.pdbx_description
1 polymer ?
#
loop_
_entity_poly.entity_id
_entity_poly.type
_entity_poly.pdbx_seq_one_letter_code
_entity_poly.pdbx_strand_id
1 'polypeptide(L)'
;MKRLLLANFAECPENLHFERAFVRAAAARKLHLDIIHDFDYHYDFLGALPPPGGRRFKYTGLESLAGCAGAYNLLVLLDFPKRARCAQAFLRLARGGALKKIFVANHLLPMPGHNFTADLCRRLKALAAVDEGCVLDFDDAGLWGELGFAGARLSGRGYSTDCEYYTPQKVQAGNYVFSAGSAGRDFKALAAGVKACGLDLKIFSDAKEKAGAGVEFLPLAKNLHNLRAAAAGAKAVVIPVSDAHMNEAAGNSIAFLSMALGRPVLTRRTRYMEKFITDGKNGFLYKNLSAGSIERGLRRIGALSPARLSAVGIAARSTILRHASLDRFCGDFLKQSFK
;
A
#
# COMPACT_ATOMS: atom_id res chain seq x y z
N MET A 1 9.79 19.81 23.32
CA MET A 1 9.23 19.38 21.99
C MET A 1 9.03 17.88 22.02
N LYS A 2 7.82 17.38 21.64
CA LYS A 2 7.54 15.94 21.60
C LYS A 2 8.39 15.26 20.51
N ARG A 3 8.90 14.07 20.80
CA ARG A 3 9.83 13.32 19.93
C ARG A 3 9.21 12.02 19.46
N LEU A 4 9.31 11.74 18.17
CA LEU A 4 8.86 10.54 17.49
C LEU A 4 10.05 9.79 16.92
N LEU A 5 10.13 8.48 17.17
CA LEU A 5 11.01 7.56 16.46
C LEU A 5 10.18 6.70 15.51
N LEU A 6 10.51 6.73 14.24
CA LEU A 6 9.97 5.84 13.22
C LEU A 6 10.99 4.75 12.92
N ALA A 7 10.65 3.50 13.19
CA ALA A 7 11.50 2.35 12.92
C ALA A 7 11.00 1.57 11.71
N ASN A 8 11.80 1.56 10.64
CA ASN A 8 11.52 0.86 9.41
C ASN A 8 12.59 -0.21 9.14
N PHE A 9 12.30 -1.44 9.55
CA PHE A 9 13.17 -2.60 9.37
C PHE A 9 12.63 -3.60 8.35
N ALA A 10 11.47 -3.34 7.77
CA ALA A 10 10.88 -4.19 6.75
C ALA A 10 11.38 -3.78 5.37
N GLU A 11 11.89 -4.75 4.60
CA GLU A 11 12.36 -4.54 3.23
C GLU A 11 11.15 -4.42 2.28
N CYS A 12 10.45 -3.29 2.40
CA CYS A 12 9.22 -2.98 1.69
C CYS A 12 9.31 -1.56 1.12
N PRO A 13 9.42 -1.41 -0.21
CA PRO A 13 9.52 -0.08 -0.84
C PRO A 13 8.34 0.84 -0.50
N GLU A 14 7.16 0.28 -0.27
CA GLU A 14 5.97 1.02 0.13
C GLU A 14 6.14 1.75 1.46
N ASN A 15 6.99 1.25 2.35
CA ASN A 15 7.28 1.91 3.62
C ASN A 15 7.99 3.27 3.44
N LEU A 16 8.66 3.51 2.30
CA LEU A 16 9.22 4.83 1.98
C LEU A 16 8.12 5.89 1.85
N HIS A 17 6.95 5.51 1.34
CA HIS A 17 5.81 6.42 1.28
C HIS A 17 5.32 6.79 2.68
N PHE A 18 5.30 5.82 3.62
CA PHE A 18 5.00 6.09 5.03
C PHE A 18 6.02 7.03 5.66
N GLU A 19 7.32 6.78 5.46
CA GLU A 19 8.36 7.68 5.97
C GLU A 19 8.14 9.11 5.50
N ARG A 20 7.91 9.32 4.19
CA ARG A 20 7.65 10.64 3.61
C ARG A 20 6.41 11.31 4.24
N ALA A 21 5.32 10.57 4.38
CA ALA A 21 4.09 11.10 4.95
C ALA A 21 4.23 11.42 6.45
N PHE A 22 4.95 10.58 7.22
CA PHE A 22 5.25 10.86 8.62
C PHE A 22 6.13 12.09 8.79
N VAL A 23 7.12 12.30 7.91
CA VAL A 23 7.96 13.50 7.92
C VAL A 23 7.12 14.75 7.72
N ARG A 24 6.24 14.77 6.70
CA ARG A 24 5.33 15.90 6.45
C ARG A 24 4.38 16.14 7.63
N ALA A 25 3.78 15.08 8.16
CA ALA A 25 2.84 15.16 9.27
C ALA A 25 3.51 15.62 10.58
N ALA A 26 4.74 15.18 10.85
CA ALA A 26 5.53 15.61 11.99
C ALA A 26 5.94 17.09 11.87
N ALA A 27 6.40 17.52 10.69
CA ALA A 27 6.75 18.92 10.42
C ALA A 27 5.54 19.85 10.62
N ALA A 28 4.38 19.50 10.08
CA ALA A 28 3.13 20.27 10.23
C ALA A 28 2.71 20.40 11.71
N ARG A 29 3.16 19.50 12.58
CA ARG A 29 2.84 19.50 14.03
C ARG A 29 3.99 20.00 14.92
N LYS A 30 5.08 20.43 14.32
CA LYS A 30 6.31 20.84 15.04
C LYS A 30 6.83 19.75 15.98
N LEU A 31 6.72 18.48 15.55
CA LEU A 31 7.30 17.33 16.24
C LEU A 31 8.73 17.09 15.77
N HIS A 32 9.58 16.62 16.66
CA HIS A 32 10.89 16.10 16.27
C HIS A 32 10.72 14.65 15.80
N LEU A 33 11.14 14.35 14.58
CA LEU A 33 11.12 13.00 14.01
C LEU A 33 12.53 12.53 13.71
N ASP A 34 12.85 11.36 14.25
CA ASP A 34 14.03 10.58 13.85
C ASP A 34 13.55 9.27 13.19
N ILE A 35 14.32 8.78 12.21
CA ILE A 35 14.03 7.54 11.49
C ILE A 35 15.21 6.58 11.69
N ILE A 36 14.93 5.34 12.11
CA ILE A 36 15.92 4.27 12.12
C ILE A 36 15.55 3.19 11.11
N HIS A 37 16.52 2.75 10.31
CA HIS A 37 16.35 1.78 9.24
C HIS A 37 17.56 0.84 9.10
N ASP A 38 17.38 -0.33 8.52
CA ASP A 38 18.45 -1.32 8.26
C ASP A 38 18.91 -1.35 6.79
N PHE A 39 18.28 -0.59 5.90
CA PHE A 39 18.53 -0.64 4.47
C PHE A 39 19.30 0.58 4.00
N ASP A 40 20.18 0.36 3.03
CA ASP A 40 20.55 1.40 2.11
C ASP A 40 19.35 1.57 1.14
N TYR A 41 18.37 2.36 1.56
CA TYR A 41 17.30 2.74 0.66
C TYR A 41 17.92 3.52 -0.48
N HIS A 42 18.00 2.87 -1.62
CA HIS A 42 18.14 3.58 -2.86
C HIS A 42 16.81 4.29 -3.10
N TYR A 43 16.75 5.58 -2.79
CA TYR A 43 15.59 6.41 -3.13
C TYR A 43 15.29 6.42 -4.63
N ASP A 44 16.15 5.81 -5.44
CA ASP A 44 15.91 5.42 -6.83
C ASP A 44 14.59 4.69 -7.06
N PHE A 45 14.07 3.99 -6.04
CA PHE A 45 12.72 3.42 -6.09
C PHE A 45 11.63 4.44 -6.35
N LEU A 46 11.83 5.68 -5.90
CA LEU A 46 10.88 6.78 -6.07
C LEU A 46 11.27 7.69 -7.24
N GLY A 47 12.32 7.36 -7.99
CA GLY A 47 12.88 8.21 -9.02
C GLY A 47 13.64 9.41 -8.43
N ALA A 48 13.70 10.53 -9.16
CA ALA A 48 14.46 11.72 -8.76
C ALA A 48 13.86 12.52 -7.57
N LEU A 49 12.93 11.93 -6.80
CA LEU A 49 12.41 12.61 -5.61
C LEU A 49 13.47 12.61 -4.51
N PRO A 50 13.71 13.77 -3.87
CA PRO A 50 14.65 13.84 -2.77
C PRO A 50 14.18 12.94 -1.62
N PRO A 51 15.11 12.38 -0.83
CA PRO A 51 14.77 11.69 0.40
C PRO A 51 13.96 12.61 1.30
N PRO A 52 12.97 12.09 2.03
CA PRO A 52 12.22 12.88 2.99
C PRO A 52 13.18 13.47 4.04
N GLY A 53 12.91 14.66 4.50
CA GLY A 53 13.66 15.30 5.60
C GLY A 53 13.62 14.46 6.88
N GLY A 54 14.32 14.90 7.92
CA GLY A 54 14.43 14.21 9.18
C GLY A 54 15.80 13.56 9.36
N ARG A 55 16.20 13.37 10.60
CA ARG A 55 17.47 12.72 10.94
C ARG A 55 17.33 11.21 10.80
N ARG A 56 18.24 10.59 10.07
CA ARG A 56 18.23 9.16 9.78
C ARG A 56 19.41 8.47 10.42
N PHE A 57 19.13 7.27 10.93
CA PHE A 57 20.17 6.39 11.49
C PHE A 57 20.10 5.05 10.80
N LYS A 58 21.25 4.54 10.38
CA LYS A 58 21.37 3.16 9.96
C LYS A 58 21.49 2.26 11.18
N TYR A 59 20.72 1.19 11.22
CA TYR A 59 20.87 0.15 12.23
C TYR A 59 22.13 -0.68 11.93
N THR A 60 23.12 -0.61 12.78
CA THR A 60 24.37 -1.36 12.64
C THR A 60 24.48 -2.54 13.62
N GLY A 61 23.63 -2.57 14.63
CA GLY A 61 23.58 -3.61 15.66
C GLY A 61 22.76 -3.15 16.86
N LEU A 62 22.62 -4.02 17.87
CA LEU A 62 21.81 -3.70 19.07
C LEU A 62 22.40 -2.50 19.86
N GLU A 63 23.68 -2.26 19.73
CA GLU A 63 24.39 -1.12 20.35
C GLU A 63 23.92 0.22 19.79
N SER A 64 23.58 0.26 18.49
CA SER A 64 23.05 1.49 17.87
C SER A 64 21.67 1.89 18.41
N LEU A 65 21.03 1.01 19.16
CA LEU A 65 19.76 1.28 19.85
C LEU A 65 19.97 1.75 21.30
N ALA A 66 21.21 1.74 21.78
CA ALA A 66 21.54 2.28 23.09
C ALA A 66 21.19 3.78 23.13
N GLY A 67 20.39 4.18 24.11
CA GLY A 67 19.88 5.56 24.22
C GLY A 67 18.61 5.87 23.40
N CYS A 68 18.17 5.02 22.48
CA CYS A 68 16.86 5.20 21.84
C CYS A 68 15.70 4.95 22.83
N ALA A 69 15.89 4.05 23.79
CA ALA A 69 14.90 3.79 24.83
C ALA A 69 14.80 5.00 25.78
N GLY A 70 13.61 5.54 25.96
CA GLY A 70 13.34 6.66 26.86
C GLY A 70 13.55 8.06 26.26
N ALA A 71 14.22 8.18 25.12
CA ALA A 71 14.42 9.46 24.46
C ALA A 71 13.19 9.97 23.67
N TYR A 72 12.22 9.09 23.40
CA TYR A 72 11.07 9.36 22.54
C TYR A 72 9.75 9.21 23.29
N ASN A 73 8.81 10.09 22.94
CA ASN A 73 7.43 10.02 23.45
C ASN A 73 6.60 8.95 22.71
N LEU A 74 6.90 8.76 21.43
CA LEU A 74 6.21 7.80 20.57
C LEU A 74 7.22 7.03 19.73
N LEU A 75 7.07 5.71 19.71
CA LEU A 75 7.74 4.79 18.80
C LEU A 75 6.71 4.22 17.82
N VAL A 76 6.95 4.39 16.52
CA VAL A 76 6.17 3.77 15.45
C VAL A 76 7.03 2.74 14.75
N LEU A 77 6.57 1.50 14.73
CA LEU A 77 7.23 0.36 14.12
C LEU A 77 6.47 0.00 12.82
N LEU A 78 7.12 0.18 11.67
CA LEU A 78 6.53 -0.13 10.36
C LEU A 78 6.82 -1.57 9.98
N ASP A 79 5.77 -2.34 9.75
CA ASP A 79 5.78 -3.75 9.36
C ASP A 79 6.69 -4.65 10.21
N PHE A 80 6.52 -5.96 10.11
CA PHE A 80 7.36 -6.91 10.82
C PHE A 80 8.58 -7.30 9.97
N PRO A 81 9.82 -7.12 10.49
CA PRO A 81 11.01 -7.41 9.71
C PRO A 81 11.19 -8.90 9.41
N LYS A 82 11.60 -9.21 8.17
CA LYS A 82 11.90 -10.58 7.73
C LYS A 82 13.26 -11.08 8.24
N ARG A 83 14.25 -10.19 8.38
CA ARG A 83 15.59 -10.54 8.82
C ARG A 83 15.65 -10.73 10.33
N ALA A 84 16.22 -11.84 10.81
CA ALA A 84 16.26 -12.17 12.23
C ALA A 84 16.89 -11.06 13.10
N ARG A 85 18.00 -10.46 12.66
CA ARG A 85 18.65 -9.34 13.37
C ARG A 85 17.71 -8.13 13.52
N CYS A 86 16.96 -7.81 12.48
CA CYS A 86 16.00 -6.71 12.51
C CYS A 86 14.79 -7.03 13.38
N ALA A 87 14.35 -8.29 13.41
CA ALA A 87 13.30 -8.75 14.31
C ALA A 87 13.74 -8.60 15.79
N GLN A 88 14.99 -8.90 16.11
CA GLN A 88 15.55 -8.67 17.46
C GLN A 88 15.56 -7.18 17.81
N ALA A 89 16.03 -6.34 16.88
CA ALA A 89 16.02 -4.89 17.05
C ALA A 89 14.60 -4.35 17.28
N PHE A 90 13.65 -4.79 16.45
CA PHE A 90 12.24 -4.45 16.57
C PHE A 90 11.71 -4.80 17.99
N LEU A 91 11.90 -6.03 18.43
CA LEU A 91 11.43 -6.48 19.74
C LEU A 91 12.13 -5.74 20.89
N ARG A 92 13.41 -5.39 20.76
CA ARG A 92 14.15 -4.60 21.74
C ARG A 92 13.58 -3.18 21.84
N LEU A 93 13.33 -2.52 20.71
CA LEU A 93 12.68 -1.21 20.70
C LEU A 93 11.26 -1.28 21.28
N ALA A 94 10.49 -2.30 20.90
CA ALA A 94 9.12 -2.48 21.39
C ALA A 94 9.06 -2.70 22.93
N ARG A 95 10.10 -3.28 23.52
CA ARG A 95 10.23 -3.46 24.97
C ARG A 95 10.92 -2.28 25.66
N GLY A 96 11.46 -1.33 24.91
CA GLY A 96 12.17 -0.18 25.43
C GLY A 96 11.29 0.85 26.11
N GLY A 97 11.92 1.90 26.65
CA GLY A 97 11.28 2.89 27.51
C GLY A 97 10.55 4.04 26.80
N ALA A 98 10.17 3.93 25.51
CA ALA A 98 9.29 4.90 24.88
C ALA A 98 7.95 4.93 25.60
N LEU A 99 7.37 6.13 25.79
CA LEU A 99 6.11 6.31 26.53
C LEU A 99 4.92 5.62 25.82
N LYS A 100 4.93 5.61 24.48
CA LYS A 100 3.92 4.90 23.69
C LYS A 100 4.58 4.19 22.50
N LYS A 101 4.13 2.98 22.23
CA LYS A 101 4.65 2.12 21.16
C LYS A 101 3.50 1.63 20.31
N ILE A 102 3.58 1.90 19.00
CA ILE A 102 2.54 1.51 18.04
C ILE A 102 3.19 0.74 16.90
N PHE A 103 2.62 -0.41 16.59
CA PHE A 103 2.98 -1.21 15.42
C PHE A 103 2.01 -0.91 14.28
N VAL A 104 2.54 -0.52 13.12
CA VAL A 104 1.75 -0.26 11.90
C VAL A 104 2.09 -1.34 10.88
N ALA A 105 1.11 -2.09 10.45
CA ALA A 105 1.28 -3.17 9.48
C ALA A 105 0.33 -3.02 8.29
N ASN A 106 0.86 -3.25 7.08
CA ASN A 106 0.04 -3.30 5.87
C ASN A 106 -0.93 -4.50 5.92
N HIS A 107 -0.41 -5.67 6.29
CA HIS A 107 -1.17 -6.90 6.47
C HIS A 107 -0.71 -7.60 7.74
N LEU A 108 -1.61 -7.96 8.61
CA LEU A 108 -1.30 -8.77 9.78
C LEU A 108 -1.25 -10.25 9.46
N LEU A 109 -2.16 -10.74 8.62
CA LEU A 109 -2.20 -12.14 8.24
C LEU A 109 -1.09 -12.45 7.23
N PRO A 110 -0.34 -13.54 7.44
CA PRO A 110 0.60 -14.04 6.47
C PRO A 110 -0.12 -14.42 5.16
N MET A 111 0.52 -14.15 4.04
CA MET A 111 -0.01 -14.54 2.74
C MET A 111 0.02 -16.06 2.58
N PRO A 112 -0.97 -16.70 1.93
CA PRO A 112 -0.92 -18.12 1.59
C PRO A 112 0.37 -18.48 0.85
N GLY A 113 0.97 -19.62 1.19
CA GLY A 113 2.23 -20.09 0.58
C GLY A 113 3.51 -19.75 1.35
N HIS A 114 3.44 -18.89 2.39
CA HIS A 114 4.51 -18.71 3.37
C HIS A 114 4.35 -19.67 4.55
N ASN A 115 5.39 -19.80 5.37
CA ASN A 115 5.29 -20.57 6.63
C ASN A 115 4.35 -19.83 7.59
N PHE A 116 3.04 -20.01 7.37
CA PHE A 116 1.96 -19.29 8.02
C PHE A 116 2.11 -19.29 9.55
N THR A 117 2.37 -20.46 10.13
CA THR A 117 2.45 -20.61 11.59
C THR A 117 3.63 -19.83 12.18
N ALA A 118 4.81 -19.93 11.58
CA ALA A 118 6.00 -19.23 12.08
C ALA A 118 5.88 -17.71 11.93
N ASP A 119 5.32 -17.24 10.82
CA ASP A 119 5.09 -15.83 10.58
C ASP A 119 4.01 -15.27 11.48
N LEU A 120 2.94 -16.03 11.71
CA LEU A 120 1.88 -15.68 12.66
C LEU A 120 2.44 -15.55 14.07
N CYS A 121 3.20 -16.54 14.56
CA CYS A 121 3.81 -16.49 15.88
C CYS A 121 4.74 -15.28 16.07
N ARG A 122 5.51 -14.92 15.04
CA ARG A 122 6.37 -13.72 15.08
C ARG A 122 5.56 -12.44 15.22
N ARG A 123 4.49 -12.30 14.44
CA ARG A 123 3.60 -11.12 14.46
C ARG A 123 2.85 -11.01 15.80
N LEU A 124 2.39 -12.13 16.35
CA LEU A 124 1.78 -12.19 17.67
C LEU A 124 2.73 -11.72 18.77
N LYS A 125 4.02 -12.15 18.73
CA LYS A 125 5.05 -11.67 19.66
C LYS A 125 5.31 -10.17 19.51
N ALA A 126 5.28 -9.65 18.29
CA ALA A 126 5.44 -8.21 18.04
C ALA A 126 4.27 -7.41 18.64
N LEU A 127 3.03 -7.86 18.40
CA LEU A 127 1.84 -7.21 18.93
C LEU A 127 1.79 -7.26 20.47
N ALA A 128 2.21 -8.36 21.06
CA ALA A 128 2.28 -8.47 22.53
C ALA A 128 3.29 -7.50 23.17
N ALA A 129 4.26 -7.02 22.41
CA ALA A 129 5.32 -6.12 22.87
C ALA A 129 5.01 -4.63 22.72
N VAL A 130 3.94 -4.26 22.01
CA VAL A 130 3.53 -2.87 21.76
C VAL A 130 2.25 -2.52 22.50
N ASP A 131 1.97 -1.24 22.66
CA ASP A 131 0.77 -0.76 23.34
C ASP A 131 -0.44 -0.78 22.40
N GLU A 132 -0.22 -0.60 21.10
CA GLU A 132 -1.29 -0.54 20.08
C GLU A 132 -0.80 -1.12 18.75
N GLY A 133 -1.66 -1.89 18.07
CA GLY A 133 -1.50 -2.32 16.69
C GLY A 133 -2.41 -1.50 15.77
N CYS A 134 -1.87 -1.01 14.67
CA CYS A 134 -2.61 -0.36 13.60
C CYS A 134 -2.52 -1.20 12.33
N VAL A 135 -3.65 -1.66 11.83
CA VAL A 135 -3.73 -2.47 10.60
C VAL A 135 -4.33 -1.63 9.51
N LEU A 136 -3.72 -1.68 8.33
CA LEU A 136 -4.23 -0.96 7.15
C LEU A 136 -5.36 -1.71 6.45
N ASP A 137 -5.62 -2.95 6.85
CA ASP A 137 -6.74 -3.75 6.37
C ASP A 137 -7.82 -3.85 7.45
N PHE A 138 -9.05 -3.43 7.13
CA PHE A 138 -10.16 -3.44 8.10
C PHE A 138 -10.62 -4.85 8.46
N ASP A 139 -10.55 -5.79 7.53
CA ASP A 139 -11.07 -7.14 7.73
C ASP A 139 -10.14 -7.97 8.62
N ASP A 140 -8.85 -7.67 8.60
CA ASP A 140 -7.87 -8.31 9.49
C ASP A 140 -8.14 -8.03 10.97
N ALA A 141 -8.70 -6.88 11.33
CA ALA A 141 -8.96 -6.53 12.72
C ALA A 141 -10.00 -7.46 13.39
N GLY A 142 -11.04 -7.88 12.64
CA GLY A 142 -12.03 -8.85 13.10
C GLY A 142 -11.43 -10.24 13.32
N LEU A 143 -10.67 -10.72 12.35
CA LEU A 143 -9.98 -12.00 12.39
C LEU A 143 -9.00 -12.12 13.56
N TRP A 144 -8.31 -11.04 13.90
CA TRP A 144 -7.40 -11.02 15.05
C TRP A 144 -8.14 -11.08 16.39
N GLY A 145 -9.36 -10.51 16.44
CA GLY A 145 -10.26 -10.68 17.58
C GLY A 145 -10.65 -12.15 17.78
N GLU A 146 -10.96 -12.87 16.72
CA GLU A 146 -11.25 -14.31 16.73
C GLU A 146 -10.05 -15.16 17.15
N LEU A 147 -8.83 -14.70 16.88
CA LEU A 147 -7.60 -15.34 17.33
C LEU A 147 -7.21 -15.00 18.78
N GLY A 148 -8.12 -14.37 19.55
CA GLY A 148 -7.92 -14.05 20.96
C GLY A 148 -7.09 -12.80 21.23
N PHE A 149 -6.83 -11.98 20.22
CA PHE A 149 -6.22 -10.66 20.40
C PHE A 149 -7.28 -9.68 20.91
N ALA A 150 -7.11 -9.20 22.14
CA ALA A 150 -8.02 -8.23 22.75
C ALA A 150 -8.18 -7.01 21.84
N GLY A 151 -9.38 -6.85 21.27
CA GLY A 151 -9.73 -5.83 20.25
C GLY A 151 -9.49 -4.38 20.66
N ALA A 152 -9.27 -4.10 21.96
CA ALA A 152 -8.92 -2.77 22.48
C ALA A 152 -7.54 -2.27 22.01
N ARG A 153 -6.67 -3.15 21.51
CA ARG A 153 -5.29 -2.83 21.08
C ARG A 153 -5.10 -2.81 19.57
N LEU A 154 -6.10 -3.20 18.79
CA LEU A 154 -6.05 -3.23 17.33
C LEU A 154 -6.98 -2.18 16.74
N SER A 155 -6.44 -1.31 15.89
CA SER A 155 -7.23 -0.36 15.12
C SER A 155 -7.09 -0.64 13.63
N GLY A 156 -8.19 -0.95 12.95
CA GLY A 156 -8.27 -0.98 11.49
C GLY A 156 -8.43 0.44 10.93
N ARG A 157 -7.49 0.91 10.12
CA ARG A 157 -7.54 2.29 9.59
C ARG A 157 -7.74 2.38 8.09
N GLY A 158 -7.76 1.25 7.42
CA GLY A 158 -7.85 1.16 5.97
C GLY A 158 -6.55 1.53 5.25
N TYR A 159 -6.41 0.98 4.05
CA TYR A 159 -5.26 1.23 3.19
C TYR A 159 -5.22 2.70 2.77
N SER A 160 -4.01 3.25 2.66
CA SER A 160 -3.78 4.63 2.23
C SER A 160 -2.62 4.70 1.25
N THR A 161 -2.62 5.68 0.35
CA THR A 161 -1.59 5.86 -0.67
C THR A 161 -0.97 7.26 -0.61
N ASP A 162 0.30 7.39 -1.05
CA ASP A 162 1.01 8.66 -1.12
C ASP A 162 0.52 9.47 -2.32
N CYS A 163 -0.48 10.34 -2.10
CA CYS A 163 -1.07 11.17 -3.13
C CYS A 163 -0.16 12.29 -3.63
N GLU A 164 0.91 12.60 -2.93
CA GLU A 164 1.93 13.53 -3.39
C GLU A 164 2.83 12.86 -4.44
N TYR A 165 3.22 11.61 -4.18
CA TYR A 165 3.99 10.81 -5.14
C TYR A 165 3.14 10.39 -6.34
N TYR A 166 1.96 9.82 -6.10
CA TYR A 166 1.01 9.40 -7.13
C TYR A 166 0.10 10.58 -7.52
N THR A 167 0.69 11.58 -8.15
CA THR A 167 -0.04 12.73 -8.68
C THR A 167 -0.27 12.57 -10.20
N PRO A 168 -1.36 13.09 -10.77
CA PRO A 168 -1.61 13.03 -12.20
C PRO A 168 -0.43 13.54 -13.02
N GLN A 169 -0.05 12.79 -14.03
CA GLN A 169 1.06 13.12 -14.93
C GLN A 169 0.52 13.71 -16.23
N LYS A 170 1.19 14.70 -16.77
CA LYS A 170 0.92 15.23 -18.12
C LYS A 170 1.49 14.28 -19.17
N VAL A 171 0.89 13.10 -19.30
CA VAL A 171 1.28 12.08 -20.28
C VAL A 171 0.08 11.72 -21.15
N GLN A 172 0.32 11.55 -22.43
CA GLN A 172 -0.70 11.02 -23.34
C GLN A 172 -0.96 9.56 -22.99
N ALA A 173 -2.24 9.18 -22.87
CA ALA A 173 -2.59 7.79 -22.63
C ALA A 173 -2.21 6.93 -23.84
N GLY A 174 -1.44 5.89 -23.58
CA GLY A 174 -1.12 4.85 -24.55
C GLY A 174 -2.31 3.94 -24.83
N ASN A 175 -2.20 3.09 -25.85
CA ASN A 175 -3.25 2.12 -26.21
C ASN A 175 -3.12 0.81 -25.42
N TYR A 176 -2.86 0.90 -24.12
CA TYR A 176 -2.69 -0.27 -23.27
C TYR A 176 -3.47 -0.20 -21.96
N VAL A 177 -3.76 -1.39 -21.43
CA VAL A 177 -4.26 -1.60 -20.08
C VAL A 177 -3.08 -1.89 -19.15
N PHE A 178 -3.11 -1.33 -17.97
CA PHE A 178 -2.15 -1.62 -16.91
C PHE A 178 -2.75 -2.52 -15.84
N SER A 179 -1.95 -3.46 -15.33
CA SER A 179 -2.26 -4.26 -14.16
C SER A 179 -1.01 -4.49 -13.31
N ALA A 180 -1.18 -4.72 -12.00
CA ALA A 180 -0.06 -5.07 -11.14
C ALA A 180 -0.46 -5.92 -9.93
N GLY A 181 0.55 -6.57 -9.32
CA GLY A 181 0.40 -7.44 -8.15
C GLY A 181 0.49 -8.92 -8.52
N SER A 182 0.72 -9.77 -7.52
CA SER A 182 0.91 -11.21 -7.72
C SER A 182 -0.14 -12.06 -7.00
N ALA A 183 -0.61 -11.61 -5.83
CA ALA A 183 -1.52 -12.37 -5.00
C ALA A 183 -2.96 -12.37 -5.55
N GLY A 184 -3.50 -13.56 -5.79
CA GLY A 184 -4.89 -13.75 -6.19
C GLY A 184 -5.27 -13.10 -7.52
N ARG A 185 -4.34 -13.03 -8.49
CA ARG A 185 -4.59 -12.48 -9.83
C ARG A 185 -4.90 -13.58 -10.84
N ASP A 186 -5.91 -13.35 -11.67
CA ASP A 186 -6.17 -14.15 -12.86
C ASP A 186 -5.77 -13.36 -14.11
N PHE A 187 -4.50 -13.46 -14.47
CA PHE A 187 -3.98 -12.78 -15.65
C PHE A 187 -4.44 -13.42 -16.96
N LYS A 188 -4.91 -14.68 -16.95
CA LYS A 188 -5.46 -15.32 -18.16
C LYS A 188 -6.79 -14.69 -18.55
N ALA A 189 -7.70 -14.54 -17.58
CA ALA A 189 -8.97 -13.84 -17.83
C ALA A 189 -8.73 -12.37 -18.22
N LEU A 190 -7.74 -11.71 -17.60
CA LEU A 190 -7.37 -10.33 -17.95
C LEU A 190 -6.88 -10.24 -19.40
N ALA A 191 -5.92 -11.06 -19.79
CA ALA A 191 -5.34 -11.02 -21.14
C ALA A 191 -6.39 -11.29 -22.22
N ALA A 192 -7.28 -12.27 -21.99
CA ALA A 192 -8.36 -12.57 -22.93
C ALA A 192 -9.35 -11.39 -23.07
N GLY A 193 -9.76 -10.76 -21.96
CA GLY A 193 -10.69 -9.63 -22.01
C GLY A 193 -10.07 -8.36 -22.64
N VAL A 194 -8.77 -8.09 -22.40
CA VAL A 194 -8.04 -6.98 -23.00
C VAL A 194 -7.86 -7.18 -24.50
N LYS A 195 -7.48 -8.39 -24.91
CA LYS A 195 -7.34 -8.77 -26.34
C LYS A 195 -8.64 -8.58 -27.09
N ALA A 196 -9.78 -8.94 -26.53
CA ALA A 196 -11.10 -8.76 -27.12
C ALA A 196 -11.46 -7.27 -27.38
N CYS A 197 -10.75 -6.34 -26.71
CA CYS A 197 -10.88 -4.90 -26.92
C CYS A 197 -9.84 -4.32 -27.90
N GLY A 198 -8.93 -5.11 -28.44
CA GLY A 198 -7.85 -4.64 -29.32
C GLY A 198 -6.83 -3.75 -28.60
N LEU A 199 -6.61 -4.01 -27.30
CA LEU A 199 -5.68 -3.24 -26.47
C LEU A 199 -4.46 -4.09 -26.11
N ASP A 200 -3.32 -3.42 -25.92
CA ASP A 200 -2.15 -4.04 -25.32
C ASP A 200 -2.29 -4.15 -23.79
N LEU A 201 -1.48 -5.02 -23.17
CA LEU A 201 -1.53 -5.26 -21.74
C LEU A 201 -0.12 -5.22 -21.14
N LYS A 202 0.07 -4.34 -20.13
CA LYS A 202 1.29 -4.29 -19.32
C LYS A 202 1.01 -4.77 -17.92
N ILE A 203 1.72 -5.81 -17.48
CA ILE A 203 1.55 -6.44 -16.18
C ILE A 203 2.84 -6.33 -15.38
N PHE A 204 2.77 -5.71 -14.20
CA PHE A 204 3.85 -5.73 -13.22
C PHE A 204 3.56 -6.83 -12.18
N SER A 205 4.28 -7.94 -12.28
CA SER A 205 4.06 -9.09 -11.40
C SER A 205 5.32 -9.96 -11.30
N ASP A 206 5.49 -10.60 -10.15
CA ASP A 206 6.49 -11.65 -9.95
C ASP A 206 5.94 -13.05 -10.30
N ALA A 207 4.71 -13.12 -10.81
CA ALA A 207 4.13 -14.36 -11.31
C ALA A 207 4.90 -14.84 -12.55
N LYS A 208 5.27 -16.12 -12.56
CA LYS A 208 5.96 -16.78 -13.70
C LYS A 208 4.93 -17.18 -14.77
N GLU A 209 4.30 -16.22 -15.42
CA GLU A 209 3.40 -16.49 -16.54
C GLU A 209 4.09 -16.16 -17.87
N LYS A 210 3.75 -16.92 -18.92
CA LYS A 210 4.30 -16.65 -20.25
C LYS A 210 3.52 -15.49 -20.89
N ALA A 211 4.27 -14.52 -21.42
CA ALA A 211 3.69 -13.45 -22.23
C ALA A 211 3.07 -14.04 -23.52
N GLY A 212 1.82 -13.69 -23.81
CA GLY A 212 1.20 -13.90 -25.10
C GLY A 212 1.37 -12.68 -26.01
N ALA A 213 0.89 -12.74 -27.24
CA ALA A 213 0.90 -11.61 -28.15
C ALA A 213 0.13 -10.41 -27.53
N GLY A 214 0.76 -9.23 -27.52
CA GLY A 214 0.21 -8.01 -26.93
C GLY A 214 0.24 -7.95 -25.38
N VAL A 215 0.93 -8.88 -24.72
CA VAL A 215 1.08 -8.91 -23.26
C VAL A 215 2.55 -8.76 -22.89
N GLU A 216 2.86 -7.71 -22.12
CA GLU A 216 4.19 -7.45 -21.58
C GLU A 216 4.18 -7.72 -20.07
N PHE A 217 4.97 -8.71 -19.61
CA PHE A 217 5.21 -8.93 -18.18
C PHE A 217 6.50 -8.23 -17.76
N LEU A 218 6.38 -7.42 -16.73
CA LEU A 218 7.47 -6.71 -16.10
C LEU A 218 7.60 -7.16 -14.64
N PRO A 219 8.80 -7.24 -14.07
CA PRO A 219 8.95 -7.61 -12.66
C PRO A 219 8.21 -6.60 -11.79
N LEU A 220 7.50 -7.10 -10.77
CA LEU A 220 6.85 -6.25 -9.77
C LEU A 220 7.94 -5.49 -9.03
N ALA A 221 8.05 -4.26 -9.39
CA ALA A 221 9.29 -3.54 -9.31
C ALA A 221 9.75 -3.27 -7.89
N LYS A 222 10.99 -3.50 -7.68
CA LYS A 222 11.80 -2.69 -6.76
C LYS A 222 11.84 -1.21 -7.19
N ASN A 223 11.29 -0.86 -8.34
CA ASN A 223 11.27 0.49 -8.91
C ASN A 223 9.83 1.01 -9.05
N LEU A 224 9.35 1.70 -8.01
CA LEU A 224 8.02 2.29 -7.98
C LEU A 224 7.84 3.42 -9.01
N HIS A 225 8.92 4.01 -9.49
CA HIS A 225 8.88 5.04 -10.54
C HIS A 225 8.38 4.46 -11.87
N ASN A 226 8.91 3.31 -12.29
CA ASN A 226 8.47 2.64 -13.51
C ASN A 226 7.02 2.18 -13.40
N LEU A 227 6.62 1.64 -12.25
CA LEU A 227 5.24 1.27 -11.98
C LEU A 227 4.30 2.49 -12.08
N ARG A 228 4.69 3.62 -11.47
CA ARG A 228 3.94 4.86 -11.52
C ARG A 228 3.81 5.38 -12.97
N ALA A 229 4.91 5.39 -13.72
CA ALA A 229 4.91 5.85 -15.12
C ALA A 229 4.00 4.96 -15.99
N ALA A 230 4.09 3.65 -15.86
CA ALA A 230 3.23 2.71 -16.59
C ALA A 230 1.76 2.86 -16.23
N ALA A 231 1.44 3.00 -14.94
CA ALA A 231 0.06 3.25 -14.51
C ALA A 231 -0.46 4.60 -15.01
N ALA A 232 0.38 5.66 -14.96
CA ALA A 232 0.02 7.00 -15.42
C ALA A 232 -0.23 7.08 -16.93
N GLY A 233 0.50 6.29 -17.73
CA GLY A 233 0.32 6.23 -19.19
C GLY A 233 -0.76 5.28 -19.67
N ALA A 234 -1.42 4.51 -18.78
CA ALA A 234 -2.41 3.52 -19.17
C ALA A 234 -3.75 4.17 -19.60
N LYS A 235 -4.46 3.56 -20.56
CA LYS A 235 -5.83 3.89 -20.93
C LYS A 235 -6.80 3.57 -19.80
N ALA A 236 -6.59 2.44 -19.16
CA ALA A 236 -7.31 1.98 -17.96
C ALA A 236 -6.42 1.09 -17.10
N VAL A 237 -6.74 1.01 -15.82
CA VAL A 237 -6.12 0.08 -14.88
C VAL A 237 -7.12 -1.00 -14.53
N VAL A 238 -6.73 -2.28 -14.69
CA VAL A 238 -7.59 -3.41 -14.37
C VAL A 238 -6.93 -4.27 -13.29
N ILE A 239 -7.69 -4.59 -12.26
CA ILE A 239 -7.23 -5.40 -11.13
C ILE A 239 -8.02 -6.70 -11.14
N PRO A 240 -7.48 -7.80 -11.73
CA PRO A 240 -8.18 -9.05 -11.93
C PRO A 240 -8.11 -9.94 -10.69
N VAL A 241 -8.75 -9.55 -9.58
CA VAL A 241 -8.78 -10.36 -8.36
C VAL A 241 -9.69 -11.55 -8.56
N SER A 242 -9.15 -12.75 -8.37
CA SER A 242 -9.88 -14.02 -8.44
C SER A 242 -11.04 -14.06 -7.45
N ASP A 243 -12.18 -14.60 -7.87
CA ASP A 243 -13.36 -14.77 -7.01
C ASP A 243 -13.11 -15.74 -5.85
N ALA A 244 -12.16 -16.67 -6.02
CA ALA A 244 -11.70 -17.59 -4.98
C ALA A 244 -10.79 -16.93 -3.93
N HIS A 245 -10.36 -15.68 -4.16
CA HIS A 245 -9.49 -14.99 -3.22
C HIS A 245 -10.30 -14.42 -2.06
N MET A 246 -10.03 -14.91 -0.86
CA MET A 246 -10.82 -14.58 0.34
C MET A 246 -10.56 -13.18 0.89
N ASN A 247 -9.42 -12.57 0.57
CA ASN A 247 -9.07 -11.23 1.07
C ASN A 247 -9.68 -10.13 0.20
N GLU A 248 -10.66 -9.40 0.73
CA GLU A 248 -11.30 -8.27 0.04
C GLU A 248 -10.38 -7.08 -0.21
N ALA A 249 -9.26 -7.00 0.52
CA ALA A 249 -8.25 -5.95 0.35
C ALA A 249 -7.26 -6.24 -0.80
N ALA A 250 -7.33 -7.42 -1.41
CA ALA A 250 -6.45 -7.77 -2.53
C ALA A 250 -6.61 -6.76 -3.67
N GLY A 251 -5.51 -6.08 -4.01
CA GLY A 251 -5.48 -5.10 -5.09
C GLY A 251 -5.74 -3.65 -4.69
N ASN A 252 -6.05 -3.37 -3.44
CA ASN A 252 -6.33 -2.02 -2.95
C ASN A 252 -5.18 -1.05 -3.23
N SER A 253 -3.93 -1.48 -3.05
CA SER A 253 -2.75 -0.64 -3.32
C SER A 253 -2.72 -0.14 -4.76
N ILE A 254 -2.94 -1.03 -5.72
CA ILE A 254 -2.94 -0.68 -7.14
C ILE A 254 -4.18 0.16 -7.51
N ALA A 255 -5.35 -0.16 -6.93
CA ALA A 255 -6.55 0.64 -7.14
C ALA A 255 -6.34 2.08 -6.66
N PHE A 256 -5.85 2.26 -5.45
CA PHE A 256 -5.75 3.58 -4.83
C PHE A 256 -4.65 4.44 -5.45
N LEU A 257 -3.48 3.87 -5.77
CA LEU A 257 -2.46 4.62 -6.50
C LEU A 257 -2.94 5.04 -7.89
N SER A 258 -3.71 4.18 -8.57
CA SER A 258 -4.24 4.49 -9.90
C SER A 258 -5.34 5.55 -9.85
N MET A 259 -6.23 5.48 -8.86
CA MET A 259 -7.20 6.52 -8.58
C MET A 259 -6.52 7.85 -8.21
N ALA A 260 -5.44 7.81 -7.42
CA ALA A 260 -4.64 8.98 -7.09
C ALA A 260 -3.99 9.62 -8.33
N LEU A 261 -3.56 8.81 -9.30
CA LEU A 261 -3.08 9.26 -10.61
C LEU A 261 -4.19 9.79 -11.53
N GLY A 262 -5.46 9.70 -11.10
CA GLY A 262 -6.61 10.10 -11.91
C GLY A 262 -6.90 9.14 -13.06
N ARG A 263 -6.51 7.87 -12.97
CA ARG A 263 -6.78 6.86 -14.00
C ARG A 263 -8.08 6.11 -13.72
N PRO A 264 -8.84 5.76 -14.77
CA PRO A 264 -10.02 4.92 -14.62
C PRO A 264 -9.60 3.51 -14.17
N VAL A 265 -10.17 3.07 -13.06
CA VAL A 265 -9.92 1.76 -12.46
C VAL A 265 -11.12 0.86 -12.70
N LEU A 266 -10.86 -0.38 -13.13
CA LEU A 266 -11.82 -1.47 -13.18
C LEU A 266 -11.37 -2.57 -12.21
N THR A 267 -12.15 -2.86 -11.20
CA THR A 267 -11.82 -3.83 -10.15
C THR A 267 -13.03 -4.64 -9.70
N ARG A 268 -12.77 -5.68 -8.90
CA ARG A 268 -13.84 -6.51 -8.32
C ARG A 268 -14.72 -5.68 -7.38
N ARG A 269 -16.03 -5.91 -7.45
CA ARG A 269 -17.02 -5.38 -6.52
C ARG A 269 -16.89 -6.13 -5.19
N THR A 270 -16.36 -5.46 -4.18
CA THR A 270 -16.31 -5.95 -2.80
C THR A 270 -16.91 -4.91 -1.86
N ARG A 271 -17.31 -5.30 -0.66
CA ARG A 271 -17.79 -4.36 0.37
C ARG A 271 -16.77 -3.26 0.65
N TYR A 272 -15.48 -3.62 0.62
CA TYR A 272 -14.41 -2.67 0.83
C TYR A 272 -14.32 -1.66 -0.31
N MET A 273 -14.29 -2.12 -1.58
CA MET A 273 -14.16 -1.22 -2.73
C MET A 273 -15.38 -0.32 -2.94
N GLU A 274 -16.58 -0.75 -2.57
CA GLU A 274 -17.79 0.07 -2.63
C GLU A 274 -17.78 1.28 -1.68
N LYS A 275 -16.91 1.27 -0.66
CA LYS A 275 -16.67 2.46 0.19
C LYS A 275 -15.94 3.58 -0.58
N PHE A 276 -15.19 3.24 -1.63
CA PHE A 276 -14.34 4.16 -2.38
C PHE A 276 -14.79 4.35 -3.83
N ILE A 277 -15.41 3.35 -4.43
CA ILE A 277 -15.81 3.38 -5.84
C ILE A 277 -17.33 3.36 -5.98
N THR A 278 -17.86 4.44 -6.54
CA THR A 278 -19.23 4.48 -7.09
C THR A 278 -19.15 4.16 -8.59
N ASP A 279 -19.68 3.01 -8.99
CA ASP A 279 -19.57 2.47 -10.36
C ASP A 279 -20.00 3.48 -11.43
N GLY A 280 -19.13 3.73 -12.40
CA GLY A 280 -19.32 4.68 -13.49
C GLY A 280 -19.15 6.16 -13.11
N LYS A 281 -18.90 6.51 -11.85
CA LYS A 281 -18.69 7.89 -11.39
C LYS A 281 -17.21 8.21 -11.15
N ASN A 282 -16.52 7.35 -10.38
CA ASN A 282 -15.11 7.53 -10.02
C ASN A 282 -14.29 6.24 -10.18
N GLY A 283 -14.83 5.24 -10.86
CA GLY A 283 -14.24 3.95 -11.16
C GLY A 283 -15.30 3.00 -11.68
N PHE A 284 -14.91 1.76 -11.94
CA PHE A 284 -15.76 0.72 -12.52
C PHE A 284 -15.62 -0.57 -11.73
N LEU A 285 -16.74 -1.27 -11.55
CA LEU A 285 -16.81 -2.49 -10.77
C LEU A 285 -17.37 -3.66 -11.61
N TYR A 286 -16.69 -4.81 -11.56
CA TYR A 286 -17.24 -6.08 -12.05
C TYR A 286 -17.66 -6.98 -10.88
N LYS A 287 -18.70 -7.82 -11.06
CA LYS A 287 -19.16 -8.75 -10.01
C LYS A 287 -18.27 -9.99 -9.94
N ASN A 288 -18.21 -10.73 -11.05
CA ASN A 288 -17.46 -11.99 -11.15
C ASN A 288 -16.35 -11.82 -12.17
N LEU A 289 -15.19 -12.39 -11.88
CA LEU A 289 -14.05 -12.32 -12.77
C LEU A 289 -14.22 -13.26 -13.95
N SER A 290 -14.19 -12.72 -15.15
CA SER A 290 -14.14 -13.45 -16.41
C SER A 290 -13.60 -12.53 -17.52
N ALA A 291 -13.13 -13.11 -18.62
CA ALA A 291 -12.73 -12.34 -19.80
C ALA A 291 -13.86 -11.41 -20.28
N GLY A 292 -15.09 -11.92 -20.35
CA GLY A 292 -16.26 -11.13 -20.77
C GLY A 292 -16.63 -10.00 -19.80
N SER A 293 -16.41 -10.15 -18.48
CA SER A 293 -16.68 -9.06 -17.54
C SER A 293 -15.63 -7.95 -17.65
N ILE A 294 -14.37 -8.31 -17.90
CA ILE A 294 -13.29 -7.37 -18.16
C ILE A 294 -13.53 -6.63 -19.49
N GLU A 295 -13.85 -7.37 -20.55
CA GLU A 295 -14.19 -6.79 -21.85
C GLU A 295 -15.32 -5.76 -21.73
N ARG A 296 -16.45 -6.14 -21.10
CA ARG A 296 -17.58 -5.21 -20.90
C ARG A 296 -17.16 -3.96 -20.13
N GLY A 297 -16.35 -4.11 -19.07
CA GLY A 297 -15.85 -2.99 -18.30
C GLY A 297 -14.97 -2.05 -19.15
N LEU A 298 -14.05 -2.62 -19.92
CA LEU A 298 -13.16 -1.85 -20.80
C LEU A 298 -13.93 -1.16 -21.95
N ARG A 299 -14.93 -1.81 -22.56
CA ARG A 299 -15.82 -1.19 -23.55
C ARG A 299 -16.62 -0.02 -22.96
N ARG A 300 -17.13 -0.15 -21.71
CA ARG A 300 -17.77 0.96 -20.99
C ARG A 300 -16.82 2.14 -20.82
N ILE A 301 -15.56 1.89 -20.44
CA ILE A 301 -14.53 2.94 -20.30
C ILE A 301 -14.23 3.57 -21.66
N GLY A 302 -14.05 2.74 -22.68
CA GLY A 302 -13.72 3.19 -24.05
C GLY A 302 -14.82 4.00 -24.73
N ALA A 303 -16.08 3.80 -24.34
CA ALA A 303 -17.24 4.54 -24.86
C ALA A 303 -17.40 5.94 -24.25
N LEU A 304 -16.62 6.29 -23.22
CA LEU A 304 -16.69 7.61 -22.60
C LEU A 304 -16.01 8.65 -23.48
N SER A 305 -16.62 9.84 -23.59
CA SER A 305 -15.95 10.99 -24.17
C SER A 305 -14.70 11.40 -23.34
N PRO A 306 -13.70 12.05 -23.95
CA PRO A 306 -12.51 12.52 -23.23
C PRO A 306 -12.86 13.36 -22.00
N ALA A 307 -13.85 14.24 -22.10
CA ALA A 307 -14.31 15.07 -21.00
C ALA A 307 -14.90 14.22 -19.85
N ARG A 308 -15.70 13.20 -20.18
CA ARG A 308 -16.29 12.31 -19.19
C ARG A 308 -15.23 11.42 -18.52
N LEU A 309 -14.26 10.94 -19.29
CA LEU A 309 -13.15 10.15 -18.78
C LEU A 309 -12.29 10.99 -17.80
N SER A 310 -12.01 12.24 -18.15
CA SER A 310 -11.33 13.19 -17.26
C SER A 310 -12.11 13.41 -15.97
N ALA A 311 -13.43 13.60 -16.06
CA ALA A 311 -14.29 13.78 -14.88
C ALA A 311 -14.25 12.56 -13.93
N VAL A 312 -14.25 11.33 -14.48
CA VAL A 312 -14.07 10.10 -13.70
C VAL A 312 -12.73 10.11 -12.97
N GLY A 313 -11.64 10.46 -13.66
CA GLY A 313 -10.29 10.53 -13.08
C GLY A 313 -10.19 11.57 -11.95
N ILE A 314 -10.75 12.76 -12.16
CA ILE A 314 -10.80 13.83 -11.14
C ILE A 314 -11.58 13.36 -9.90
N ALA A 315 -12.74 12.73 -10.11
CA ALA A 315 -13.56 12.20 -9.03
C ALA A 315 -12.85 11.06 -8.27
N ALA A 316 -12.16 10.17 -9.00
CA ALA A 316 -11.34 9.11 -8.41
C ALA A 316 -10.26 9.68 -7.48
N ARG A 317 -9.47 10.63 -7.98
CA ARG A 317 -8.43 11.29 -7.19
C ARG A 317 -9.01 12.02 -5.97
N SER A 318 -10.10 12.76 -6.15
CA SER A 318 -10.77 13.47 -5.05
C SER A 318 -11.20 12.52 -3.93
N THR A 319 -11.67 11.34 -4.29
CA THR A 319 -12.05 10.30 -3.31
C THR A 319 -10.84 9.85 -2.50
N ILE A 320 -9.72 9.54 -3.17
CA ILE A 320 -8.51 9.06 -2.48
C ILE A 320 -7.90 10.17 -1.60
N LEU A 321 -7.85 11.40 -2.08
CA LEU A 321 -7.36 12.53 -1.29
C LEU A 321 -8.14 12.71 0.01
N ARG A 322 -9.47 12.55 -0.06
CA ARG A 322 -10.36 12.74 1.10
C ARG A 322 -10.38 11.56 2.07
N HIS A 323 -10.22 10.33 1.58
CA HIS A 323 -10.54 9.14 2.38
C HIS A 323 -9.37 8.17 2.57
N ALA A 324 -8.37 8.20 1.70
CA ALA A 324 -7.30 7.21 1.68
C ALA A 324 -5.91 7.81 1.34
N SER A 325 -5.63 9.06 1.71
CA SER A 325 -4.30 9.64 1.56
C SER A 325 -3.43 9.33 2.78
N LEU A 326 -2.15 9.04 2.56
CA LEU A 326 -1.18 8.83 3.64
C LEU A 326 -0.97 10.08 4.51
N ASP A 327 -1.04 11.27 3.92
CA ASP A 327 -0.91 12.51 4.70
C ASP A 327 -2.02 12.65 5.74
N ARG A 328 -3.26 12.33 5.33
CA ARG A 328 -4.39 12.29 6.26
C ARG A 328 -4.20 11.20 7.31
N PHE A 329 -3.85 9.99 6.88
CA PHE A 329 -3.58 8.88 7.79
C PHE A 329 -2.54 9.26 8.85
N CYS A 330 -1.35 9.71 8.42
CA CYS A 330 -0.27 10.08 9.35
C CYS A 330 -0.66 11.30 10.21
N GLY A 331 -1.37 12.27 9.65
CA GLY A 331 -1.87 13.43 10.38
C GLY A 331 -2.83 13.05 11.50
N ASP A 332 -3.85 12.23 11.21
CA ASP A 332 -4.83 11.77 12.19
C ASP A 332 -4.18 10.80 13.20
N PHE A 333 -3.28 9.93 12.73
CA PHE A 333 -2.51 9.03 13.56
C PHE A 333 -1.71 9.78 14.62
N LEU A 334 -0.90 10.76 14.23
CA LEU A 334 -0.10 11.55 15.17
C LEU A 334 -0.97 12.40 16.11
N LYS A 335 -2.09 12.94 15.61
CA LYS A 335 -3.04 13.68 16.46
C LYS A 335 -3.60 12.81 17.59
N GLN A 336 -3.92 11.56 17.30
CA GLN A 336 -4.46 10.63 18.31
C GLN A 336 -3.38 10.08 19.23
N SER A 337 -2.19 9.81 18.70
CA SER A 337 -1.09 9.21 19.48
C SER A 337 -0.45 10.17 20.49
N PHE A 338 -0.60 11.49 20.29
CA PHE A 338 -0.06 12.52 21.17
C PHE A 338 -1.11 13.24 22.02
N LYS A 339 -2.35 12.74 22.04
CA LYS A 339 -3.35 13.16 23.03
C LYS A 339 -3.00 12.60 24.40
#